data_24a8132b0eadd758e9765fba4897604a
#
_entry.id   24a8132b0eadd758e9765fba4897604a
#
_cell.length_a   1.000
_cell.length_b   1.000
_cell.length_c   1.000
_cell.angle_alpha   90.00
_cell.angle_beta   90.00
_cell.angle_gamma   90.00
#
_symmetry.space_group_name_H-M   'P 1'
#
loop_
_entity.id
_entity.type
_entity.pdbx_description
1 polymer ?
#
loop_
_entity_poly.entity_id
_entity_poly.type
_entity_poly.pdbx_seq_one_letter_code
_entity_poly.pdbx_strand_id
1 'polypeptide(L)'
;ASRGLGDVYKRQNLNTSLSISFDQRASWAVRKDCPQLAAAADEWHKQNMTSPAYTASMKRYFEISKAMPHSPILSLKEGKISHYDNLFKKYAQEIGWDWRLLASLAYTESNFDTTAVSWAGAKGLMQLMPATARAMGVPPGKEQNPEESIKAAVKYIAATDRSLSMVPDKQERIKFILASYNAGLGHIFDAIALADKYG
;
A
#
# COMPACT_ATOMS: atom_id res chain seq x y z
N ALA A 1 -12.65 16.26 -10.44
CA ALA A 1 -13.25 16.24 -9.11
C ALA A 1 -12.34 15.43 -8.20
N SER A 2 -11.70 16.06 -7.23
CA SER A 2 -10.85 15.43 -6.24
C SER A 2 -11.69 14.45 -5.41
N ARG A 3 -11.44 13.17 -5.55
CA ARG A 3 -12.01 12.17 -4.66
C ARG A 3 -11.19 12.18 -3.37
N GLY A 4 -11.70 12.86 -2.36
CA GLY A 4 -11.07 12.91 -1.05
C GLY A 4 -11.16 11.57 -0.32
N LEU A 5 -10.30 11.39 0.67
CA LEU A 5 -10.25 10.25 1.60
C LEU A 5 -11.61 9.85 2.21
N GLY A 6 -12.61 10.75 2.21
CA GLY A 6 -13.97 10.48 2.65
C GLY A 6 -14.73 9.42 1.84
N ASP A 7 -14.37 9.21 0.56
CA ASP A 7 -15.03 8.21 -0.28
C ASP A 7 -14.62 6.78 0.08
N VAL A 8 -13.46 6.57 0.68
CA VAL A 8 -12.99 5.24 1.10
C VAL A 8 -13.80 4.70 2.28
N TYR A 9 -14.15 5.57 3.23
CA TYR A 9 -14.99 5.19 4.39
C TYR A 9 -16.43 4.89 4.02
N LYS A 10 -16.98 5.59 3.04
CA LYS A 10 -18.37 5.37 2.58
C LYS A 10 -18.54 4.07 1.79
N ARG A 11 -17.48 3.54 1.19
CA ARG A 11 -17.53 2.30 0.39
C ARG A 11 -17.70 1.03 1.20
N GLN A 12 -17.36 1.02 2.49
CA GLN A 12 -17.54 -0.14 3.37
C GLN A 12 -19.01 -0.55 3.55
N ASN A 13 -19.95 0.37 3.29
CA ASN A 13 -21.39 0.14 3.40
C ASN A 13 -22.10 0.02 2.04
N LEU A 14 -21.38 -0.02 0.92
CA LEU A 14 -21.98 -0.16 -0.40
C LEU A 14 -22.35 -1.61 -0.67
N ASN A 15 -23.64 -1.89 -0.78
CA ASN A 15 -24.12 -3.15 -1.28
C ASN A 15 -23.98 -3.18 -2.80
N THR A 16 -22.95 -3.85 -3.30
CA THR A 16 -22.68 -3.97 -4.73
C THR A 16 -23.45 -5.08 -5.41
N SER A 17 -24.29 -5.84 -4.67
CA SER A 17 -25.19 -6.85 -5.24
C SER A 17 -26.53 -6.27 -5.68
N LEU A 18 -26.85 -5.04 -5.26
CA LEU A 18 -28.04 -4.30 -5.69
C LEU A 18 -27.70 -3.42 -6.87
N SER A 19 -28.20 -3.77 -8.04
CA SER A 19 -28.19 -2.87 -9.20
C SER A 19 -29.36 -1.90 -9.07
N ILE A 20 -29.08 -0.63 -8.83
CA ILE A 20 -30.09 0.44 -8.69
C ILE A 20 -30.32 1.22 -9.98
N SER A 21 -29.55 0.92 -11.03
CA SER A 21 -29.72 1.51 -12.36
C SER A 21 -29.25 0.57 -13.45
N PHE A 22 -29.63 0.85 -14.71
CA PHE A 22 -29.08 0.16 -15.87
C PHE A 22 -27.58 0.39 -15.97
N ASP A 23 -26.86 -0.48 -16.70
CA ASP A 23 -25.44 -0.39 -16.94
C ASP A 23 -25.04 1.04 -17.31
N GLN A 24 -24.41 1.73 -16.37
CA GLN A 24 -23.88 3.07 -16.61
C GLN A 24 -22.46 2.95 -17.16
N ARG A 25 -22.25 3.47 -18.35
CA ARG A 25 -20.92 3.55 -18.94
C ARG A 25 -20.18 4.73 -18.31
N ALA A 26 -19.16 4.42 -17.49
CA ALA A 26 -18.20 5.41 -17.07
C ALA A 26 -17.18 5.60 -18.21
N SER A 27 -16.99 6.84 -18.66
CA SER A 27 -15.99 7.17 -19.67
C SER A 27 -15.13 8.35 -19.24
N TRP A 28 -13.93 8.42 -19.76
CA TRP A 28 -13.07 9.58 -19.56
C TRP A 28 -13.53 10.69 -20.51
N ALA A 29 -13.63 11.90 -19.96
CA ALA A 29 -13.91 13.09 -20.77
C ALA A 29 -12.59 13.77 -21.14
N VAL A 30 -12.36 13.99 -22.41
CA VAL A 30 -11.24 14.77 -22.94
C VAL A 30 -11.77 16.01 -23.66
N ARG A 31 -10.94 17.02 -23.80
CA ARG A 31 -11.30 18.22 -24.55
C ARG A 31 -11.53 17.86 -26.02
N LYS A 32 -12.51 18.52 -26.65
CA LYS A 32 -12.87 18.23 -28.07
C LYS A 32 -11.74 18.51 -29.05
N ASP A 33 -10.82 19.40 -28.69
CA ASP A 33 -9.63 19.75 -29.49
C ASP A 33 -8.44 18.80 -29.30
N CYS A 34 -8.61 17.72 -28.52
CA CYS A 34 -7.58 16.70 -28.26
C CYS A 34 -8.00 15.29 -28.72
N PRO A 35 -8.35 15.08 -30.01
CA PRO A 35 -8.83 13.77 -30.50
C PRO A 35 -7.79 12.67 -30.40
N GLN A 36 -6.50 13.00 -30.49
CA GLN A 36 -5.41 12.05 -30.33
C GLN A 36 -5.32 11.50 -28.88
N LEU A 37 -5.60 12.35 -27.88
CA LEU A 37 -5.65 11.90 -26.48
C LEU A 37 -6.85 10.97 -26.23
N ALA A 38 -7.99 11.25 -26.86
CA ALA A 38 -9.16 10.37 -26.80
C ALA A 38 -8.84 8.99 -27.37
N ALA A 39 -8.24 8.96 -28.59
CA ALA A 39 -7.86 7.71 -29.23
C ALA A 39 -6.81 6.92 -28.42
N ALA A 40 -5.82 7.59 -27.84
CA ALA A 40 -4.82 6.96 -27.00
C ALA A 40 -5.42 6.40 -25.69
N ALA A 41 -6.38 7.11 -25.09
CA ALA A 41 -7.09 6.64 -23.89
C ALA A 41 -7.96 5.40 -24.20
N ASP A 42 -8.65 5.40 -25.33
CA ASP A 42 -9.47 4.26 -25.76
C ASP A 42 -8.60 3.02 -26.06
N GLU A 43 -7.47 3.22 -26.72
CA GLU A 43 -6.53 2.14 -27.01
C GLU A 43 -5.92 1.57 -25.74
N TRP A 44 -5.47 2.44 -24.83
CA TRP A 44 -4.97 2.02 -23.52
C TRP A 44 -6.03 1.22 -22.75
N HIS A 45 -7.27 1.67 -22.75
CA HIS A 45 -8.37 0.99 -22.07
C HIS A 45 -8.60 -0.41 -22.63
N LYS A 46 -8.67 -0.55 -23.96
CA LYS A 46 -8.82 -1.85 -24.64
C LYS A 46 -7.70 -2.82 -24.29
N GLN A 47 -6.45 -2.34 -24.31
CA GLN A 47 -5.28 -3.18 -24.03
C GLN A 47 -5.17 -3.59 -22.56
N ASN A 48 -5.64 -2.75 -21.62
CA ASN A 48 -5.40 -2.94 -20.21
C ASN A 48 -6.57 -3.53 -19.42
N MET A 49 -7.78 -3.56 -19.96
CA MET A 49 -8.96 -4.12 -19.26
C MET A 49 -8.79 -5.57 -18.79
N THR A 50 -8.06 -6.37 -19.55
CA THR A 50 -7.77 -7.79 -19.25
C THR A 50 -6.40 -7.97 -18.58
N SER A 51 -5.66 -6.90 -18.37
CA SER A 51 -4.32 -6.97 -17.78
C SER A 51 -4.38 -7.43 -16.30
N PRO A 52 -3.34 -8.13 -15.82
CA PRO A 52 -3.23 -8.49 -14.41
C PRO A 52 -3.30 -7.28 -13.48
N ALA A 53 -2.77 -6.14 -13.91
CA ALA A 53 -2.80 -4.88 -13.16
C ALA A 53 -4.22 -4.35 -13.00
N TYR A 54 -5.02 -4.35 -14.07
CA TYR A 54 -6.42 -3.95 -14.00
C TYR A 54 -7.24 -4.90 -13.11
N THR A 55 -7.08 -6.22 -13.32
CA THR A 55 -7.77 -7.25 -12.54
C THR A 55 -7.42 -7.14 -11.05
N ALA A 56 -6.15 -6.92 -10.71
CA ALA A 56 -5.72 -6.73 -9.32
C ALA A 56 -6.29 -5.45 -8.70
N SER A 57 -6.35 -4.35 -9.48
CA SER A 57 -6.97 -3.10 -9.04
C SER A 57 -8.48 -3.27 -8.80
N MET A 58 -9.18 -3.93 -9.72
CA MET A 58 -10.60 -4.23 -9.56
C MET A 58 -10.85 -5.11 -8.33
N LYS A 59 -10.05 -6.14 -8.14
CA LYS A 59 -10.10 -7.01 -6.96
C LYS A 59 -9.87 -6.23 -5.68
N ARG A 60 -8.82 -5.39 -5.65
CA ARG A 60 -8.48 -4.56 -4.47
C ARG A 60 -9.60 -3.58 -4.09
N TYR A 61 -10.22 -2.93 -5.06
CA TYR A 61 -11.20 -1.87 -4.79
C TYR A 61 -12.64 -2.36 -4.70
N PHE A 62 -12.99 -3.48 -5.32
CA PHE A 62 -14.37 -3.94 -5.42
C PHE A 62 -14.64 -5.33 -4.85
N GLU A 63 -13.65 -6.24 -4.84
CA GLU A 63 -13.84 -7.61 -4.37
C GLU A 63 -13.32 -7.85 -2.95
N ILE A 64 -12.17 -7.27 -2.58
CA ILE A 64 -11.62 -7.43 -1.22
C ILE A 64 -12.58 -6.85 -0.18
N SER A 65 -13.30 -5.78 -0.54
CA SER A 65 -14.37 -5.23 0.31
C SER A 65 -15.51 -6.21 0.58
N LYS A 66 -15.76 -7.19 -0.32
CA LYS A 66 -16.77 -8.24 -0.13
C LYS A 66 -16.25 -9.45 0.65
N ALA A 67 -14.96 -9.73 0.58
CA ALA A 67 -14.37 -10.91 1.18
C ALA A 67 -14.06 -10.77 2.68
N MET A 68 -14.18 -9.56 3.25
CA MET A 68 -13.96 -9.32 4.67
C MET A 68 -15.28 -9.02 5.41
N PRO A 69 -16.02 -10.06 5.85
CA PRO A 69 -17.22 -9.90 6.67
C PRO A 69 -16.88 -9.35 8.07
N HIS A 70 -15.62 -9.30 8.46
CA HIS A 70 -15.16 -8.78 9.76
C HIS A 70 -14.04 -7.78 9.59
N SER A 71 -14.09 -6.70 10.37
CA SER A 71 -12.97 -5.77 10.46
C SER A 71 -11.70 -6.55 10.86
N PRO A 72 -10.57 -6.38 10.16
CA PRO A 72 -9.33 -7.01 10.56
C PRO A 72 -8.81 -6.48 11.91
N ILE A 73 -9.38 -5.38 12.39
CA ILE A 73 -9.12 -4.80 13.71
C ILE A 73 -9.96 -5.54 14.74
N LEU A 74 -9.29 -6.25 15.65
CA LEU A 74 -9.94 -7.17 16.58
C LEU A 74 -10.77 -6.45 17.66
N SER A 75 -10.17 -5.51 18.38
CA SER A 75 -10.86 -4.73 19.42
C SER A 75 -10.07 -3.49 19.82
N LEU A 76 -10.53 -2.34 19.41
CA LEU A 76 -9.95 -1.06 19.87
C LEU A 76 -10.15 -0.83 21.37
N LYS A 77 -11.26 -1.30 21.95
CA LYS A 77 -11.56 -1.17 23.39
C LYS A 77 -10.58 -1.95 24.25
N GLU A 78 -10.11 -3.11 23.76
CA GLU A 78 -9.15 -3.96 24.46
C GLU A 78 -7.70 -3.66 24.04
N GLY A 79 -7.48 -2.67 23.20
CA GLY A 79 -6.17 -2.33 22.68
C GLY A 79 -5.57 -3.39 21.76
N LYS A 80 -6.40 -4.26 21.18
CA LYS A 80 -6.01 -5.28 20.21
C LYS A 80 -6.29 -4.78 18.79
N ILE A 81 -5.22 -4.61 18.01
CA ILE A 81 -5.33 -4.18 16.62
C ILE A 81 -5.41 -5.41 15.69
N SER A 82 -4.51 -6.37 15.89
CA SER A 82 -4.41 -7.56 15.03
C SER A 82 -3.97 -8.80 15.81
N HIS A 83 -4.00 -9.96 15.15
CA HIS A 83 -3.42 -11.18 15.69
C HIS A 83 -1.88 -11.12 15.81
N TYR A 84 -1.24 -10.12 15.19
CA TYR A 84 0.21 -9.97 15.11
C TYR A 84 0.76 -8.89 16.07
N ASP A 85 -0.04 -8.34 16.97
CA ASP A 85 0.34 -7.25 17.87
C ASP A 85 1.61 -7.56 18.67
N ASN A 86 1.78 -8.80 19.13
CA ASN A 86 2.97 -9.19 19.87
C ASN A 86 4.24 -9.14 18.99
N LEU A 87 4.13 -9.49 17.72
CA LEU A 87 5.22 -9.38 16.76
C LEU A 87 5.54 -7.92 16.46
N PHE A 88 4.51 -7.09 16.26
CA PHE A 88 4.71 -5.65 16.06
C PHE A 88 5.38 -5.01 17.28
N LYS A 89 4.94 -5.31 18.50
CA LYS A 89 5.56 -4.82 19.73
C LYS A 89 7.02 -5.25 19.86
N LYS A 90 7.32 -6.51 19.56
CA LYS A 90 8.69 -7.06 19.60
C LYS A 90 9.61 -6.31 18.63
N TYR A 91 9.24 -6.23 17.37
CA TYR A 91 10.13 -5.72 16.31
C TYR A 91 10.15 -4.19 16.20
N ALA A 92 9.10 -3.48 16.57
CA ALA A 92 9.09 -2.02 16.57
C ALA A 92 10.13 -1.42 17.54
N GLN A 93 10.44 -2.14 18.62
CA GLN A 93 11.48 -1.74 19.58
C GLN A 93 12.87 -1.64 18.93
N GLU A 94 13.18 -2.48 17.94
CA GLU A 94 14.47 -2.48 17.25
C GLU A 94 14.75 -1.18 16.48
N ILE A 95 13.69 -0.47 16.07
CA ILE A 95 13.76 0.79 15.31
C ILE A 95 13.27 2.01 16.13
N GLY A 96 12.89 1.80 17.39
CA GLY A 96 12.39 2.86 18.26
C GLY A 96 11.06 3.46 17.81
N TRP A 97 10.22 2.70 17.10
CA TRP A 97 8.90 3.15 16.66
C TRP A 97 7.80 2.72 17.64
N ASP A 98 6.71 3.48 17.67
CA ASP A 98 5.45 2.97 18.26
C ASP A 98 4.99 1.77 17.42
N TRP A 99 4.73 0.65 18.09
CA TRP A 99 4.29 -0.58 17.43
C TRP A 99 2.98 -0.40 16.64
N ARG A 100 2.15 0.57 17.05
CA ARG A 100 0.90 0.89 16.36
C ARG A 100 1.17 1.52 14.99
N LEU A 101 2.25 2.29 14.85
CA LEU A 101 2.67 2.82 13.56
C LEU A 101 3.11 1.70 12.61
N LEU A 102 3.87 0.73 13.13
CA LEU A 102 4.26 -0.45 12.34
C LEU A 102 3.04 -1.31 11.96
N ALA A 103 2.08 -1.47 12.89
CA ALA A 103 0.83 -2.17 12.62
C ALA A 103 -0.03 -1.42 11.58
N SER A 104 -0.08 -0.08 11.63
CA SER A 104 -0.82 0.71 10.64
C SER A 104 -0.22 0.61 9.24
N LEU A 105 1.11 0.51 9.14
CA LEU A 105 1.78 0.23 7.87
C LEU A 105 1.33 -1.13 7.31
N ALA A 106 1.37 -2.20 8.12
CA ALA A 106 0.90 -3.53 7.71
C ALA A 106 -0.58 -3.54 7.29
N TYR A 107 -1.41 -2.79 8.01
CA TYR A 107 -2.82 -2.62 7.65
C TYR A 107 -2.98 -1.98 6.27
N THR A 108 -2.22 -0.92 5.99
CA THR A 108 -2.24 -0.22 4.69
C THR A 108 -1.74 -1.12 3.56
N GLU A 109 -0.71 -1.91 3.82
CA GLU A 109 -0.08 -2.78 2.82
C GLU A 109 -0.92 -3.99 2.46
N SER A 110 -1.47 -4.71 3.43
CA SER A 110 -2.13 -5.99 3.21
C SER A 110 -3.47 -6.16 3.92
N ASN A 111 -3.90 -5.16 4.71
CA ASN A 111 -5.04 -5.32 5.61
C ASN A 111 -4.87 -6.51 6.58
N PHE A 112 -3.63 -6.75 7.02
CA PHE A 112 -3.18 -7.89 7.82
C PHE A 112 -3.31 -9.26 7.13
N ASP A 113 -3.46 -9.32 5.81
CA ASP A 113 -3.49 -10.56 5.05
C ASP A 113 -2.07 -11.05 4.75
N THR A 114 -1.69 -12.16 5.39
CA THR A 114 -0.37 -12.78 5.18
C THR A 114 -0.22 -13.45 3.82
N THR A 115 -1.34 -13.73 3.15
CA THR A 115 -1.36 -14.40 1.84
C THR A 115 -1.41 -13.42 0.68
N ALA A 116 -1.51 -12.12 0.98
CA ALA A 116 -1.63 -11.08 -0.03
C ALA A 116 -0.45 -11.09 -1.01
N VAL A 117 -0.78 -10.98 -2.29
CA VAL A 117 0.19 -10.81 -3.38
C VAL A 117 -0.29 -9.66 -4.25
N SER A 118 0.55 -8.63 -4.38
CA SER A 118 0.23 -7.49 -5.24
C SER A 118 0.42 -7.83 -6.72
N TRP A 119 -0.14 -7.00 -7.60
CA TRP A 119 0.07 -7.12 -9.03
C TRP A 119 1.54 -7.02 -9.44
N ALA A 120 2.36 -6.27 -8.68
CA ALA A 120 3.80 -6.12 -8.90
C ALA A 120 4.60 -7.28 -8.32
N GLY A 121 3.95 -8.22 -7.60
CA GLY A 121 4.58 -9.38 -7.00
C GLY A 121 5.09 -9.17 -5.56
N ALA A 122 4.75 -8.05 -4.91
CA ALA A 122 4.99 -7.88 -3.48
C ALA A 122 4.16 -8.89 -2.68
N LYS A 123 4.70 -9.44 -1.58
CA LYS A 123 4.11 -10.58 -0.88
C LYS A 123 3.98 -10.35 0.62
N GLY A 124 2.93 -10.98 1.18
CA GLY A 124 2.74 -11.17 2.60
C GLY A 124 2.29 -9.93 3.35
N LEU A 125 2.38 -10.02 4.67
CA LEU A 125 1.83 -9.04 5.60
C LEU A 125 2.34 -7.61 5.38
N MET A 126 3.63 -7.47 5.06
CA MET A 126 4.31 -6.19 4.90
C MET A 126 4.57 -5.82 3.42
N GLN A 127 4.03 -6.59 2.47
CA GLN A 127 4.10 -6.34 1.03
C GLN A 127 5.50 -6.01 0.50
N LEU A 128 6.51 -6.75 0.95
CA LEU A 128 7.86 -6.60 0.43
C LEU A 128 8.00 -7.27 -0.95
N MET A 129 8.70 -6.61 -1.85
CA MET A 129 9.12 -7.23 -3.10
C MET A 129 10.06 -8.40 -2.82
N PRO A 130 9.98 -9.52 -3.58
CA PRO A 130 10.80 -10.70 -3.32
C PRO A 130 12.31 -10.43 -3.27
N ALA A 131 12.79 -9.50 -4.10
CA ALA A 131 14.19 -9.07 -4.09
C ALA A 131 14.56 -8.38 -2.77
N THR A 132 13.71 -7.47 -2.29
CA THR A 132 13.87 -6.75 -1.03
C THR A 132 13.79 -7.72 0.16
N ALA A 133 12.81 -8.61 0.16
CA ALA A 133 12.65 -9.63 1.21
C ALA A 133 13.93 -10.48 1.35
N ARG A 134 14.47 -10.98 0.23
CA ARG A 134 15.74 -11.73 0.23
C ARG A 134 16.91 -10.89 0.73
N ALA A 135 17.03 -9.64 0.29
CA ALA A 135 18.09 -8.74 0.75
C ALA A 135 18.01 -8.46 2.26
N MET A 136 16.80 -8.47 2.83
CA MET A 136 16.57 -8.35 4.26
C MET A 136 16.66 -9.67 5.02
N GLY A 137 16.98 -10.77 4.33
CA GLY A 137 17.29 -12.07 4.92
C GLY A 137 16.09 -12.99 5.10
N VAL A 138 14.99 -12.78 4.37
CA VAL A 138 13.87 -13.73 4.34
C VAL A 138 14.28 -14.98 3.56
N PRO A 139 14.15 -16.17 4.14
CA PRO A 139 14.44 -17.41 3.43
C PRO A 139 13.47 -17.61 2.25
N PRO A 140 13.91 -18.23 1.14
CA PRO A 140 13.04 -18.51 0.00
C PRO A 140 11.78 -19.28 0.43
N GLY A 141 10.61 -18.82 -0.05
CA GLY A 141 9.31 -19.41 0.27
C GLY A 141 8.75 -19.04 1.64
N LYS A 142 9.41 -18.16 2.40
CA LYS A 142 8.93 -17.66 3.70
C LYS A 142 8.41 -16.21 3.64
N GLU A 143 8.21 -15.66 2.46
CA GLU A 143 7.78 -14.26 2.26
C GLU A 143 6.40 -13.99 2.87
N GLN A 144 5.55 -15.02 2.98
CA GLN A 144 4.22 -14.95 3.57
C GLN A 144 4.18 -15.33 5.07
N ASN A 145 5.32 -15.72 5.65
CA ASN A 145 5.41 -15.92 7.09
C ASN A 145 5.33 -14.56 7.81
N PRO A 146 4.38 -14.35 8.74
CA PRO A 146 4.16 -13.05 9.35
C PRO A 146 5.37 -12.52 10.11
N GLU A 147 6.08 -13.38 10.85
CA GLU A 147 7.25 -12.96 11.62
C GLU A 147 8.42 -12.59 10.70
N GLU A 148 8.71 -13.39 9.68
CA GLU A 148 9.76 -13.09 8.71
C GLU A 148 9.44 -11.80 7.91
N SER A 149 8.17 -11.60 7.55
CA SER A 149 7.71 -10.42 6.84
C SER A 149 7.90 -9.15 7.69
N ILE A 150 7.48 -9.16 8.96
CA ILE A 150 7.65 -8.02 9.88
C ILE A 150 9.13 -7.74 10.14
N LYS A 151 9.91 -8.77 10.45
CA LYS A 151 11.35 -8.65 10.70
C LYS A 151 12.10 -8.06 9.50
N ALA A 152 11.78 -8.49 8.29
CA ALA A 152 12.36 -7.95 7.08
C ALA A 152 11.97 -6.48 6.84
N ALA A 153 10.70 -6.14 7.08
CA ALA A 153 10.23 -4.76 6.98
C ALA A 153 10.95 -3.83 7.97
N VAL A 154 11.15 -4.26 9.20
CA VAL A 154 11.90 -3.50 10.21
C VAL A 154 13.36 -3.30 9.79
N LYS A 155 14.01 -4.30 9.25
CA LYS A 155 15.37 -4.17 8.69
C LYS A 155 15.42 -3.19 7.51
N TYR A 156 14.42 -3.25 6.62
CA TYR A 156 14.30 -2.31 5.50
C TYR A 156 14.09 -0.88 5.99
N ILE A 157 13.20 -0.67 6.96
CA ILE A 157 12.96 0.62 7.61
C ILE A 157 14.26 1.16 8.24
N ALA A 158 14.99 0.32 8.98
CA ALA A 158 16.27 0.70 9.58
C ALA A 158 17.33 1.06 8.54
N ALA A 159 17.38 0.36 7.41
CA ALA A 159 18.29 0.69 6.31
C ALA A 159 17.90 2.03 5.66
N THR A 160 16.62 2.26 5.44
CA THR A 160 16.08 3.50 4.88
C THR A 160 16.32 4.69 5.83
N ASP A 161 16.15 4.51 7.15
CA ASP A 161 16.43 5.52 8.17
C ASP A 161 17.90 6.00 8.09
N ARG A 162 18.84 5.05 7.97
CA ARG A 162 20.26 5.38 7.79
C ARG A 162 20.51 6.17 6.50
N SER A 163 19.88 5.78 5.40
CA SER A 163 20.02 6.44 4.11
C SER A 163 19.44 7.85 4.11
N LEU A 164 18.47 8.15 4.97
CA LEU A 164 17.84 9.45 5.13
C LEU A 164 18.41 10.25 6.30
N SER A 165 19.64 9.98 6.74
CA SER A 165 20.30 10.67 7.86
C SER A 165 20.48 12.17 7.64
N MET A 166 20.41 12.66 6.37
CA MET A 166 20.40 14.09 6.04
C MET A 166 19.15 14.81 6.58
N VAL A 167 18.07 14.13 6.89
CA VAL A 167 16.90 14.70 7.57
C VAL A 167 17.12 14.56 9.08
N PRO A 168 17.54 15.62 9.80
CA PRO A 168 17.97 15.51 11.19
C PRO A 168 16.82 15.23 12.16
N ASP A 169 15.64 15.80 11.90
CA ASP A 169 14.45 15.59 12.72
C ASP A 169 13.90 14.16 12.52
N LYS A 170 13.81 13.40 13.61
CA LYS A 170 13.36 12.01 13.57
C LYS A 170 11.91 11.88 13.18
N GLN A 171 11.04 12.81 13.57
CA GLN A 171 9.61 12.75 13.24
C GLN A 171 9.38 13.05 11.76
N GLU A 172 10.09 14.04 11.23
CA GLU A 172 10.08 14.29 9.79
C GLU A 172 10.65 13.11 9.02
N ARG A 173 11.79 12.57 9.46
CA ARG A 173 12.43 11.42 8.79
C ARG A 173 11.53 10.19 8.72
N ILE A 174 10.69 9.93 9.73
CA ILE A 174 9.67 8.87 9.68
C ILE A 174 8.72 9.06 8.49
N LYS A 175 8.31 10.29 8.18
CA LYS A 175 7.44 10.58 7.03
C LYS A 175 8.13 10.23 5.71
N PHE A 176 9.42 10.57 5.56
CA PHE A 176 10.21 10.20 4.39
C PHE A 176 10.41 8.68 4.29
N ILE A 177 10.59 7.99 5.41
CA ILE A 177 10.68 6.52 5.43
C ILE A 177 9.37 5.89 4.96
N LEU A 178 8.22 6.34 5.45
CA LEU A 178 6.91 5.85 5.02
C LEU A 178 6.65 6.13 3.54
N ALA A 179 7.01 7.33 3.06
CA ALA A 179 6.94 7.67 1.65
C ALA A 179 7.87 6.78 0.80
N SER A 180 9.09 6.50 1.29
CA SER A 180 10.04 5.60 0.64
C SER A 180 9.54 4.15 0.60
N TYR A 181 8.84 3.71 1.64
CA TYR A 181 8.26 2.37 1.68
C TYR A 181 7.25 2.16 0.56
N ASN A 182 6.43 3.17 0.30
CA ASN A 182 5.38 3.13 -0.73
C ASN A 182 5.93 3.38 -2.15
N ALA A 183 6.72 4.44 -2.34
CA ALA A 183 7.17 4.89 -3.66
C ALA A 183 8.56 4.39 -4.05
N GLY A 184 9.34 3.94 -3.10
CA GLY A 184 10.75 3.60 -3.29
C GLY A 184 11.70 4.75 -2.93
N LEU A 185 12.82 4.40 -2.29
CA LEU A 185 13.80 5.36 -1.79
C LEU A 185 14.41 6.25 -2.88
N GLY A 186 14.61 5.71 -4.09
CA GLY A 186 15.12 6.48 -5.23
C GLY A 186 14.26 7.69 -5.57
N HIS A 187 12.94 7.50 -5.64
CA HIS A 187 12.01 8.60 -5.93
C HIS A 187 12.00 9.67 -4.84
N ILE A 188 12.25 9.28 -3.59
CA ILE A 188 12.36 10.25 -2.50
C ILE A 188 13.64 11.07 -2.63
N PHE A 189 14.76 10.47 -3.00
CA PHE A 189 15.98 11.22 -3.28
C PHE A 189 15.83 12.17 -4.47
N ASP A 190 15.16 11.72 -5.53
CA ASP A 190 14.86 12.59 -6.68
C ASP A 190 13.99 13.78 -6.27
N ALA A 191 12.97 13.55 -5.44
CA ALA A 191 12.11 14.61 -4.93
C ALA A 191 12.87 15.61 -4.05
N ILE A 192 13.75 15.14 -3.17
CA ILE A 192 14.61 16.01 -2.34
C ILE A 192 15.52 16.86 -3.24
N ALA A 193 16.19 16.24 -4.21
CA ALA A 193 17.08 16.96 -5.13
C ALA A 193 16.32 17.99 -5.98
N LEU A 194 15.08 17.72 -6.37
CA LEU A 194 14.24 18.68 -7.08
C LEU A 194 13.81 19.84 -6.17
N ALA A 195 13.45 19.57 -4.92
CA ALA A 195 13.11 20.59 -3.95
C ALA A 195 14.30 21.52 -3.66
N ASP A 196 15.49 20.96 -3.49
CA ASP A 196 16.72 21.74 -3.29
C ASP A 196 17.06 22.64 -4.49
N LYS A 197 16.73 22.17 -5.70
CA LYS A 197 17.02 22.91 -6.94
C LYS A 197 16.02 24.00 -7.28
N TYR A 198 14.76 23.78 -6.95
CA TYR A 198 13.66 24.65 -7.42
C TYR A 198 12.89 25.34 -6.29
N GLY A 199 13.14 25.02 -5.02
CA GLY A 199 12.46 25.57 -3.84
C GLY A 199 11.20 24.82 -3.53
#